data_b820cb923e2c48f452c7826387aa0f1e
#
_entry.id   b820cb923e2c48f452c7826387aa0f1e
#
_cell.length_a   1.000
_cell.length_b   1.000
_cell.length_c   1.000
_cell.angle_alpha   90.00
_cell.angle_beta   90.00
_cell.angle_gamma   90.00
#
_symmetry.space_group_name_H-M   'P 1'
#
loop_
_entity.id
_entity.type
_entity.pdbx_description
1 polymer ?
#
loop_
_entity_poly.entity_id
_entity_poly.type
_entity_poly.pdbx_seq_one_letter_code
_entity_poly.pdbx_strand_id
1 'polypeptide(L)'
;MPKAIMYFPAGFLWGSATAAYCVEGASPASDWSEWGQQPEGVLDESKPGRACEWWSGRWREDFDRAQETHQTALRLSVEWARVQPEPDRWDEPALDRYREMLIGLNQRGISPLVCLHHNTNPLWFANEGGWENEQAPVYFAEYARRVVEALKAYCALWVTFSAPNAYAL
;
A
#
# COMPACT_ATOMS: atom_id res chain seq x y z
N MET A 1 41.87 5.53 -15.54
CA MET A 1 41.60 5.29 -14.13
C MET A 1 40.88 3.95 -13.99
N PRO A 2 41.29 3.04 -13.11
CA PRO A 2 40.54 1.81 -12.89
C PRO A 2 39.15 2.16 -12.39
N LYS A 3 38.08 1.59 -13.02
CA LYS A 3 36.72 1.73 -12.54
C LYS A 3 36.62 0.98 -11.20
N ALA A 4 36.30 1.69 -10.12
CA ALA A 4 36.01 1.03 -8.86
C ALA A 4 34.71 0.21 -9.03
N ILE A 5 34.81 -1.09 -8.85
CA ILE A 5 33.65 -1.99 -8.82
C ILE A 5 33.18 -2.04 -7.37
N MET A 6 31.96 -1.60 -7.11
CA MET A 6 31.33 -1.74 -5.80
C MET A 6 30.42 -2.96 -5.80
N TYR A 7 30.51 -3.76 -4.74
CA TYR A 7 29.65 -4.91 -4.54
C TYR A 7 28.66 -4.63 -3.40
N PHE A 8 27.40 -4.97 -3.59
CA PHE A 8 26.42 -4.97 -2.51
C PHE A 8 26.49 -6.28 -1.73
N PRO A 9 26.13 -6.28 -0.44
CA PRO A 9 26.10 -7.51 0.35
C PRO A 9 25.21 -8.58 -0.28
N ALA A 10 25.53 -9.84 -0.05
CA ALA A 10 24.67 -10.93 -0.43
C ALA A 10 23.28 -10.76 0.23
N GLY A 11 22.20 -10.97 -0.52
CA GLY A 11 20.85 -10.77 -0.03
C GLY A 11 20.33 -9.33 -0.03
N PHE A 12 21.10 -8.38 -0.60
CA PHE A 12 20.61 -7.01 -0.77
C PHE A 12 19.39 -6.99 -1.68
N LEU A 13 18.32 -6.34 -1.20
CA LEU A 13 17.06 -6.26 -1.94
C LEU A 13 17.04 -5.05 -2.88
N TRP A 14 16.86 -5.32 -4.16
CA TRP A 14 16.69 -4.33 -5.20
C TRP A 14 15.21 -4.26 -5.57
N GLY A 15 14.61 -3.07 -5.50
CA GLY A 15 13.18 -3.00 -5.76
C GLY A 15 12.64 -1.61 -5.88
N SER A 16 11.36 -1.56 -6.13
CA SER A 16 10.56 -0.34 -6.16
C SER A 16 9.55 -0.32 -5.01
N ALA A 17 8.92 0.83 -4.82
CA ALA A 17 7.91 1.04 -3.80
C ALA A 17 6.70 1.77 -4.39
N THR A 18 5.52 1.35 -3.97
CA THR A 18 4.25 1.98 -4.36
C THR A 18 3.45 2.41 -3.14
N ALA A 19 2.47 3.29 -3.37
CA ALA A 19 1.40 3.60 -2.43
C ALA A 19 0.07 3.12 -3.03
N ALA A 20 -0.76 2.45 -2.25
CA ALA A 20 -2.04 1.91 -2.69
C ALA A 20 -2.90 2.97 -3.39
N TYR A 21 -3.07 4.13 -2.76
CA TYR A 21 -3.81 5.25 -3.32
C TYR A 21 -3.31 5.67 -4.72
N CYS A 22 -2.00 5.59 -4.97
CA CYS A 22 -1.39 6.03 -6.23
C CYS A 22 -1.53 5.00 -7.36
N VAL A 23 -1.65 3.71 -7.05
CA VAL A 23 -1.57 2.65 -8.08
C VAL A 23 -2.84 1.83 -8.25
N GLU A 24 -3.69 1.76 -7.21
CA GLU A 24 -4.82 0.83 -7.24
C GLU A 24 -5.99 1.29 -8.11
N GLY A 25 -6.21 2.60 -8.21
CA GLY A 25 -7.39 3.12 -8.89
C GLY A 25 -8.69 2.87 -8.11
N ALA A 26 -9.82 3.36 -8.61
CA ALA A 26 -11.14 3.21 -8.00
C ALA A 26 -11.11 3.44 -6.47
N SER A 27 -10.66 4.64 -6.06
CA SER A 27 -10.42 4.98 -4.66
C SER A 27 -11.59 4.68 -3.76
N PRO A 28 -11.38 4.02 -2.62
CA PRO A 28 -12.41 3.85 -1.61
C PRO A 28 -12.71 5.18 -0.91
N ALA A 29 -13.70 5.18 -0.01
CA ALA A 29 -13.99 6.32 0.84
C ALA A 29 -12.85 6.56 1.84
N SER A 30 -11.87 7.36 1.44
CA SER A 30 -10.72 7.79 2.23
C SER A 30 -10.66 9.32 2.32
N ASP A 31 -9.94 9.82 3.31
CA ASP A 31 -9.70 11.26 3.49
C ASP A 31 -9.13 11.93 2.22
N TRP A 32 -8.16 11.29 1.57
CA TRP A 32 -7.58 11.81 0.33
C TRP A 32 -8.53 11.72 -0.85
N SER A 33 -9.40 10.70 -0.92
CA SER A 33 -10.38 10.60 -1.99
C SER A 33 -11.47 11.67 -1.85
N GLU A 34 -11.85 12.02 -0.63
CA GLU A 34 -12.78 13.12 -0.36
C GLU A 34 -12.14 14.47 -0.67
N TRP A 35 -10.90 14.70 -0.19
CA TRP A 35 -10.16 15.92 -0.51
C TRP A 35 -9.97 16.12 -2.02
N GLY A 36 -9.65 15.07 -2.74
CA GLY A 36 -9.46 15.10 -4.20
C GLY A 36 -10.73 15.41 -5.01
N GLN A 37 -11.91 15.34 -4.39
CA GLN A 37 -13.18 15.74 -5.01
C GLN A 37 -13.52 17.21 -4.78
N GLN A 38 -12.79 17.91 -3.90
CA GLN A 38 -13.01 19.33 -3.66
C GLN A 38 -12.53 20.17 -4.86
N PRO A 39 -13.19 21.29 -5.16
CA PRO A 39 -12.88 22.10 -6.36
C PRO A 39 -11.42 22.57 -6.47
N GLU A 40 -10.70 22.66 -5.36
CA GLU A 40 -9.31 23.09 -5.28
C GLU A 40 -8.37 21.98 -4.79
N GLY A 41 -8.89 20.75 -4.67
CA GLY A 41 -8.14 19.63 -4.11
C GLY A 41 -7.01 19.12 -5.02
N VAL A 42 -7.25 19.06 -6.33
CA VAL A 42 -6.28 18.58 -7.32
C VAL A 42 -6.20 19.56 -8.48
N LEU A 43 -5.00 20.13 -8.72
CA LEU A 43 -4.78 21.23 -9.66
C LEU A 43 -5.04 20.85 -11.13
N ASP A 44 -4.84 19.60 -11.51
CA ASP A 44 -4.94 19.11 -12.90
C ASP A 44 -6.12 18.16 -13.14
N GLU A 45 -7.04 18.05 -12.17
CA GLU A 45 -8.20 17.13 -12.20
C GLU A 45 -7.78 15.65 -12.39
N SER A 46 -6.52 15.30 -12.19
CA SER A 46 -6.05 13.93 -12.31
C SER A 46 -6.68 13.04 -11.21
N LYS A 47 -6.92 11.78 -11.59
CA LYS A 47 -7.44 10.78 -10.64
C LYS A 47 -6.31 9.83 -10.27
N PRO A 48 -6.00 9.66 -8.98
CA PRO A 48 -4.95 8.76 -8.53
C PRO A 48 -5.22 7.33 -8.96
N GLY A 49 -4.16 6.60 -9.23
CA GLY A 49 -4.21 5.19 -9.59
C GLY A 49 -4.74 4.86 -10.98
N ARG A 50 -5.25 5.83 -11.74
CA ARG A 50 -5.87 5.60 -13.05
C ARG A 50 -4.91 5.02 -14.09
N ALA A 51 -3.62 5.35 -14.01
CA ALA A 51 -2.63 4.83 -14.94
C ALA A 51 -2.31 3.35 -14.69
N CYS A 52 -2.29 2.93 -13.43
CA CYS A 52 -1.90 1.58 -13.01
C CYS A 52 -3.10 0.65 -12.82
N GLU A 53 -4.17 1.14 -12.22
CA GLU A 53 -5.44 0.43 -11.99
C GLU A 53 -5.26 -1.01 -11.45
N TRP A 54 -4.42 -1.16 -10.42
CA TRP A 54 -4.13 -2.46 -9.85
C TRP A 54 -5.37 -3.18 -9.35
N TRP A 55 -6.37 -2.42 -8.90
CA TRP A 55 -7.61 -3.02 -8.41
C TRP A 55 -8.42 -3.74 -9.49
N SER A 56 -8.24 -3.36 -10.75
CA SER A 56 -8.81 -4.06 -11.91
C SER A 56 -8.02 -5.31 -12.33
N GLY A 57 -6.87 -5.58 -11.69
CA GLY A 57 -6.01 -6.71 -11.99
C GLY A 57 -4.77 -6.36 -12.82
N ARG A 58 -4.58 -5.10 -13.20
CA ARG A 58 -3.42 -4.65 -14.00
C ARG A 58 -2.09 -4.66 -13.24
N TRP A 59 -2.10 -4.91 -11.93
CA TRP A 59 -0.90 -5.15 -11.15
C TRP A 59 0.01 -6.24 -11.76
N ARG A 60 -0.56 -7.19 -12.52
CA ARG A 60 0.20 -8.26 -13.18
C ARG A 60 1.20 -7.72 -14.18
N GLU A 61 0.80 -6.71 -14.96
CA GLU A 61 1.68 -6.05 -15.94
C GLU A 61 2.86 -5.36 -15.25
N ASP A 62 2.62 -4.66 -14.14
CA ASP A 62 3.68 -3.96 -13.40
C ASP A 62 4.62 -4.94 -12.69
N PHE A 63 4.10 -6.07 -12.21
CA PHE A 63 4.94 -7.13 -11.62
C PHE A 63 5.77 -7.86 -12.69
N ASP A 64 5.25 -8.02 -13.91
CA ASP A 64 6.02 -8.54 -15.04
C ASP A 64 7.17 -7.59 -15.39
N ARG A 65 6.91 -6.27 -15.45
CA ARG A 65 7.95 -5.25 -15.65
C ARG A 65 9.01 -5.25 -14.54
N ALA A 66 8.59 -5.42 -13.28
CA ALA A 66 9.51 -5.53 -12.16
C ALA A 66 10.42 -6.76 -12.29
N GLN A 67 9.88 -7.89 -12.73
CA GLN A 67 10.65 -9.10 -13.01
C GLN A 67 11.61 -8.90 -14.18
N GLU A 68 11.16 -8.31 -15.29
CA GLU A 68 11.99 -8.00 -16.47
C GLU A 68 13.16 -7.07 -16.13
N THR A 69 12.97 -6.16 -15.17
CA THR A 69 14.04 -5.27 -14.67
C THR A 69 14.87 -5.87 -13.55
N HIS A 70 14.74 -7.18 -13.29
CA HIS A 70 15.49 -7.95 -12.29
C HIS A 70 15.33 -7.42 -10.86
N GLN A 71 14.18 -6.87 -10.51
CA GLN A 71 13.89 -6.51 -9.14
C GLN A 71 13.71 -7.77 -8.28
N THR A 72 14.24 -7.74 -7.07
CA THR A 72 14.19 -8.84 -6.10
C THR A 72 13.21 -8.57 -4.96
N ALA A 73 12.72 -7.34 -4.84
CA ALA A 73 11.69 -6.96 -3.87
C ALA A 73 10.75 -5.90 -4.45
N LEU A 74 9.53 -5.84 -3.92
CA LEU A 74 8.58 -4.78 -4.22
C LEU A 74 7.80 -4.43 -2.95
N ARG A 75 7.81 -3.13 -2.57
CA ARG A 75 6.98 -2.63 -1.48
C ARG A 75 5.62 -2.20 -2.03
N LEU A 76 4.57 -2.78 -1.49
CA LEU A 76 3.20 -2.33 -1.69
C LEU A 76 2.56 -1.96 -0.35
N SER A 77 1.60 -1.08 -0.33
CA SER A 77 0.79 -0.81 0.86
C SER A 77 -0.59 -1.43 0.74
N VAL A 78 -1.19 -1.72 1.89
CA VAL A 78 -2.59 -2.11 2.00
C VAL A 78 -3.41 -0.85 2.24
N GLU A 79 -4.43 -0.61 1.44
CA GLU A 79 -5.35 0.51 1.62
C GLU A 79 -6.35 0.19 2.73
N TRP A 80 -6.18 0.87 3.88
CA TRP A 80 -7.01 0.63 5.05
C TRP A 80 -8.49 0.85 4.77
N ALA A 81 -8.83 1.90 4.01
CA ALA A 81 -10.20 2.21 3.61
C ALA A 81 -10.87 1.12 2.76
N ARG A 82 -10.09 0.26 2.07
CA ARG A 82 -10.63 -0.90 1.36
C ARG A 82 -10.91 -2.07 2.29
N VAL A 83 -9.96 -2.34 3.19
CA VAL A 83 -10.04 -3.49 4.10
C VAL A 83 -11.07 -3.27 5.19
N GLN A 84 -11.19 -2.02 5.67
CA GLN A 84 -12.14 -1.61 6.70
C GLN A 84 -12.87 -0.32 6.29
N PRO A 85 -13.86 -0.42 5.41
CA PRO A 85 -14.59 0.74 4.87
C PRO A 85 -15.48 1.43 5.90
N GLU A 86 -15.84 0.76 7.00
CA GLU A 86 -16.61 1.27 8.14
C GLU A 86 -16.04 0.71 9.46
N PRO A 87 -16.27 1.33 10.60
CA PRO A 87 -15.67 0.91 11.89
C PRO A 87 -15.81 -0.59 12.20
N ASP A 88 -16.99 -1.13 11.95
CA ASP A 88 -17.34 -2.52 12.29
C ASP A 88 -17.44 -3.45 11.05
N ARG A 89 -17.05 -2.96 9.86
CA ARG A 89 -17.17 -3.73 8.63
C ARG A 89 -15.80 -3.99 8.00
N TRP A 90 -15.53 -5.28 7.80
CA TRP A 90 -14.33 -5.78 7.12
C TRP A 90 -14.68 -6.31 5.74
N ASP A 91 -13.84 -6.01 4.77
CA ASP A 91 -13.98 -6.46 3.38
C ASP A 91 -13.02 -7.63 3.11
N GLU A 92 -13.51 -8.87 3.27
CA GLU A 92 -12.71 -10.07 2.98
C GLU A 92 -12.29 -10.17 1.51
N PRO A 93 -13.15 -9.86 0.52
CA PRO A 93 -12.74 -9.76 -0.87
C PRO A 93 -11.56 -8.81 -1.11
N ALA A 94 -11.44 -7.71 -0.36
CA ALA A 94 -10.28 -6.84 -0.45
C ALA A 94 -9.01 -7.54 0.05
N LEU A 95 -9.08 -8.26 1.16
CA LEU A 95 -7.95 -9.06 1.66
C LEU A 95 -7.55 -10.17 0.68
N ASP A 96 -8.52 -10.83 0.05
CA ASP A 96 -8.27 -11.85 -0.98
C ASP A 96 -7.52 -11.24 -2.18
N ARG A 97 -7.89 -10.02 -2.60
CA ARG A 97 -7.16 -9.32 -3.67
C ARG A 97 -5.70 -9.05 -3.30
N TYR A 98 -5.42 -8.62 -2.07
CA TYR A 98 -4.03 -8.47 -1.62
C TYR A 98 -3.30 -9.81 -1.56
N ARG A 99 -3.94 -10.90 -1.14
CA ARG A 99 -3.35 -12.25 -1.22
C ARG A 99 -2.94 -12.61 -2.64
N GLU A 100 -3.82 -12.37 -3.63
CA GLU A 100 -3.49 -12.59 -5.05
C GLU A 100 -2.26 -11.81 -5.49
N MET A 101 -2.14 -10.52 -5.10
CA MET A 101 -0.98 -9.70 -5.42
C MET A 101 0.30 -10.26 -4.80
N LEU A 102 0.28 -10.64 -3.52
CA LEU A 102 1.45 -11.21 -2.84
C LEU A 102 1.87 -12.56 -3.45
N ILE A 103 0.92 -13.42 -3.77
CA ILE A 103 1.16 -14.66 -4.49
C ILE A 103 1.79 -14.36 -5.86
N GLY A 104 1.26 -13.36 -6.58
CA GLY A 104 1.77 -12.94 -7.88
C GLY A 104 3.22 -12.46 -7.85
N LEU A 105 3.63 -11.74 -6.79
CA LEU A 105 5.03 -11.35 -6.57
C LEU A 105 5.92 -12.55 -6.29
N ASN A 106 5.49 -13.42 -5.36
CA ASN A 106 6.25 -14.63 -5.01
C ASN A 106 6.47 -15.56 -6.22
N GLN A 107 5.46 -15.71 -7.07
CA GLN A 107 5.57 -16.51 -8.31
C GLN A 107 6.62 -15.96 -9.29
N ARG A 108 6.94 -14.65 -9.21
CA ARG A 108 7.95 -13.99 -10.02
C ARG A 108 9.33 -13.92 -9.35
N GLY A 109 9.48 -14.53 -8.16
CA GLY A 109 10.71 -14.45 -7.39
C GLY A 109 10.97 -13.08 -6.76
N ILE A 110 9.93 -12.25 -6.64
CA ILE A 110 10.01 -10.91 -6.04
C ILE A 110 9.49 -10.99 -4.60
N SER A 111 10.32 -10.62 -3.64
CA SER A 111 9.97 -10.60 -2.21
C SER A 111 9.00 -9.46 -1.91
N PRO A 112 7.78 -9.74 -1.42
CA PRO A 112 6.86 -8.69 -1.01
C PRO A 112 7.34 -8.01 0.28
N LEU A 113 7.25 -6.67 0.31
CA LEU A 113 7.35 -5.86 1.51
C LEU A 113 6.01 -5.14 1.70
N VAL A 114 5.26 -5.51 2.71
CA VAL A 114 3.91 -4.96 2.94
C VAL A 114 3.97 -3.78 3.91
N CYS A 115 3.43 -2.64 3.48
CA CYS A 115 3.26 -1.45 4.30
C CYS A 115 1.81 -1.35 4.78
N LEU A 116 1.61 -1.25 6.08
CA LEU A 116 0.27 -1.20 6.68
C LEU A 116 -0.40 0.16 6.54
N HIS A 117 0.36 1.25 6.68
CA HIS A 117 -0.16 2.61 6.51
C HIS A 117 0.72 3.43 5.58
N HIS A 118 0.11 4.03 4.55
CA HIS A 118 0.79 4.90 3.60
C HIS A 118 -0.11 6.04 3.16
N ASN A 119 -0.06 7.14 3.90
CA ASN A 119 -0.72 8.42 3.73
C ASN A 119 -2.23 8.44 4.02
N THR A 120 -3.00 7.59 3.37
CA THR A 120 -4.47 7.63 3.39
C THR A 120 -5.06 6.94 4.61
N ASN A 121 -6.21 7.47 5.07
CA ASN A 121 -7.01 6.88 6.15
C ASN A 121 -8.43 6.60 5.67
N PRO A 122 -9.13 5.62 6.26
CA PRO A 122 -10.56 5.49 6.06
C PRO A 122 -11.29 6.79 6.44
N LEU A 123 -12.27 7.17 5.65
CA LEU A 123 -13.02 8.42 5.90
C LEU A 123 -13.70 8.41 7.28
N TRP A 124 -14.22 7.27 7.73
CA TRP A 124 -14.79 7.14 9.07
C TRP A 124 -13.76 7.45 10.17
N PHE A 125 -12.53 6.95 10.03
CA PHE A 125 -11.44 7.20 10.97
C PHE A 125 -11.05 8.68 10.98
N ALA A 126 -10.94 9.30 9.81
CA ALA A 126 -10.66 10.73 9.69
C ALA A 126 -11.76 11.58 10.33
N ASN A 127 -13.03 11.24 10.13
CA ASN A 127 -14.19 11.92 10.71
C ASN A 127 -14.29 11.79 12.23
N GLU A 128 -13.72 10.73 12.80
CA GLU A 128 -13.63 10.54 14.25
C GLU A 128 -12.42 11.25 14.90
N GLY A 129 -11.70 12.09 14.14
CA GLY A 129 -10.55 12.85 14.60
C GLY A 129 -9.19 12.26 14.19
N GLY A 130 -9.19 11.17 13.41
CA GLY A 130 -7.98 10.59 12.83
C GLY A 130 -6.94 10.22 13.90
N TRP A 131 -5.69 10.57 13.64
CA TRP A 131 -4.57 10.26 14.55
C TRP A 131 -4.54 11.10 15.83
N GLU A 132 -5.35 12.14 15.94
CA GLU A 132 -5.52 12.94 17.18
C GLU A 132 -6.53 12.29 18.14
N ASN A 133 -7.31 11.33 17.68
CA ASN A 133 -8.24 10.57 18.52
C ASN A 133 -7.47 9.63 19.47
N GLU A 134 -7.79 9.66 20.75
CA GLU A 134 -7.18 8.78 21.76
C GLU A 134 -7.37 7.27 21.46
N GLN A 135 -8.39 6.90 20.69
CA GLN A 135 -8.65 5.53 20.25
C GLN A 135 -7.86 5.13 18.99
N ALA A 136 -7.20 6.07 18.31
CA ALA A 136 -6.46 5.79 17.08
C ALA A 136 -5.47 4.61 17.19
N PRO A 137 -4.68 4.46 18.27
CA PRO A 137 -3.79 3.31 18.43
C PRO A 137 -4.54 1.97 18.50
N VAL A 138 -5.74 1.97 19.08
CA VAL A 138 -6.58 0.76 19.21
C VAL A 138 -7.13 0.37 17.85
N TYR A 139 -7.69 1.30 17.10
CA TYR A 139 -8.19 1.07 15.75
C TYR A 139 -7.09 0.58 14.82
N PHE A 140 -5.94 1.23 14.85
CA PHE A 140 -4.81 0.81 14.02
C PHE A 140 -4.26 -0.56 14.42
N ALA A 141 -4.18 -0.88 15.69
CA ALA A 141 -3.73 -2.19 16.16
C ALA A 141 -4.68 -3.31 15.71
N GLU A 142 -5.99 -3.07 15.73
CA GLU A 142 -6.98 -4.04 15.25
C GLU A 142 -6.87 -4.26 13.74
N TYR A 143 -6.80 -3.17 12.97
CA TYR A 143 -6.55 -3.22 11.54
C TYR A 143 -5.26 -3.98 11.21
N ALA A 144 -4.14 -3.61 11.85
CA ALA A 144 -2.84 -4.24 11.63
C ALA A 144 -2.88 -5.74 11.94
N ARG A 145 -3.50 -6.13 13.07
CA ARG A 145 -3.68 -7.54 13.43
C ARG A 145 -4.45 -8.29 12.35
N ARG A 146 -5.57 -7.73 11.86
CA ARG A 146 -6.41 -8.37 10.84
C ARG A 146 -5.66 -8.56 9.53
N VAL A 147 -4.97 -7.53 9.05
CA VAL A 147 -4.19 -7.59 7.81
C VAL A 147 -3.04 -8.58 7.94
N VAL A 148 -2.29 -8.53 9.04
CA VAL A 148 -1.17 -9.47 9.27
C VAL A 148 -1.66 -10.90 9.34
N GLU A 149 -2.75 -11.20 10.07
CA GLU A 149 -3.32 -12.54 10.11
C GLU A 149 -3.71 -13.06 8.71
N ALA A 150 -4.27 -12.20 7.88
CA ALA A 150 -4.70 -12.57 6.54
C ALA A 150 -3.54 -12.79 5.56
N LEU A 151 -2.42 -12.07 5.73
CA LEU A 151 -1.36 -11.97 4.71
C LEU A 151 -0.02 -12.57 5.14
N LYS A 152 0.22 -12.88 6.41
CA LYS A 152 1.51 -13.37 6.95
C LYS A 152 2.06 -14.63 6.29
N ALA A 153 1.20 -15.46 5.69
CA ALA A 153 1.63 -16.64 4.97
C ALA A 153 2.33 -16.32 3.62
N TYR A 154 2.16 -15.10 3.12
CA TYR A 154 2.61 -14.69 1.79
C TYR A 154 3.72 -13.65 1.80
N CYS A 155 4.01 -13.04 2.94
CA CYS A 155 5.11 -12.09 3.08
C CYS A 155 5.75 -12.16 4.48
N ALA A 156 7.07 -11.92 4.52
CA ALA A 156 7.86 -11.92 5.76
C ALA A 156 8.31 -10.50 6.17
N LEU A 157 8.20 -9.53 5.28
CA LEU A 157 8.71 -8.17 5.50
C LEU A 157 7.56 -7.18 5.64
N TRP A 158 7.58 -6.42 6.74
CA TRP A 158 6.52 -5.49 7.12
C TRP A 158 7.06 -4.11 7.44
N VAL A 159 6.31 -3.09 7.05
CA VAL A 159 6.47 -1.69 7.45
C VAL A 159 5.17 -1.24 8.08
N THR A 160 5.21 -0.70 9.27
CA THR A 160 4.01 -0.20 9.95
C THR A 160 3.52 1.10 9.30
N PHE A 161 4.40 2.09 9.17
CA PHE A 161 4.10 3.39 8.59
C PHE A 161 5.14 3.77 7.53
N SER A 162 4.69 4.31 6.42
CA SER A 162 5.55 4.97 5.44
C SER A 162 5.68 6.44 5.78
N ALA A 163 6.91 6.90 6.03
CA ALA A 163 7.25 8.30 6.28
C ALA A 163 6.36 9.01 7.33
N PRO A 164 6.22 8.50 8.57
CA PRO A 164 5.29 9.03 9.56
C PRO A 164 5.58 10.50 9.92
N ASN A 165 6.84 10.91 9.91
CA ASN A 165 7.25 12.29 10.15
C ASN A 165 6.82 13.26 9.04
N ALA A 166 6.77 12.81 7.80
CA ALA A 166 6.26 13.63 6.70
C ALA A 166 4.73 13.74 6.73
N TYR A 167 4.06 12.75 7.32
CA TYR A 167 2.62 12.78 7.52
C TYR A 167 2.21 13.71 8.68
N ALA A 168 3.05 13.83 9.73
CA ALA A 168 2.77 14.62 10.94
C ALA A 168 3.11 16.11 10.81
N LEU A 169 3.70 16.57 9.70
CA LEU A 169 4.06 17.96 9.42
C LEU A 169 2.96 18.66 8.62
#